data_11c8ad5ee91330168e18e4d278eb6923
#
_entry.id   11c8ad5ee91330168e18e4d278eb6923
#
_cell.length_a   1.000
_cell.length_b   1.000
_cell.length_c   1.000
_cell.angle_alpha   90.00
_cell.angle_beta   90.00
_cell.angle_gamma   90.00
#
_symmetry.space_group_name_H-M   'P 1'
#
loop_
_entity.id
_entity.type
_entity.pdbx_description
1 polymer ?
#
loop_
_entity_poly.entity_id
_entity_poly.type
_entity_poly.pdbx_seq_one_letter_code
_entity_poly.pdbx_strand_id
1 'polypeptide(L)'
;MLIIIPGNPSGATSNHARRAGVVKYGKHKGKPMTYSTPTAKKWRVAAVLIIRAAWSQRAPGTPMPRAVGITTYWPRIRRKGPAAGEPMGDVDACLKAVLDALAGGGVVPDDAVFRRVVLENAYDP
;
A
#
# COMPACT_ATOMS: atom_id res chain seq x y z
N MET A 1 -11.10 -9.98 10.23
CA MET A 1 -10.08 -10.70 9.43
C MET A 1 -8.77 -9.93 9.49
N LEU A 2 -7.68 -10.62 9.69
CA LEU A 2 -6.33 -10.06 9.64
C LEU A 2 -5.63 -10.58 8.38
N ILE A 3 -5.01 -9.66 7.61
CA ILE A 3 -4.19 -9.99 6.44
C ILE A 3 -2.80 -9.41 6.69
N ILE A 4 -1.79 -10.24 6.60
CA ILE A 4 -0.39 -9.83 6.75
C ILE A 4 0.27 -9.85 5.37
N ILE A 5 0.82 -8.70 4.97
CA ILE A 5 1.57 -8.56 3.72
C ILE A 5 3.05 -8.42 4.09
N PRO A 6 3.86 -9.47 3.90
CA PRO A 6 5.28 -9.42 4.21
C PRO A 6 6.05 -8.57 3.21
N GLY A 7 7.22 -8.14 3.60
CA GLY A 7 8.15 -7.40 2.76
C GLY A 7 8.46 -6.00 3.26
N ASN A 8 9.25 -5.27 2.49
CA ASN A 8 9.63 -3.92 2.85
C ASN A 8 8.50 -2.93 2.49
N PRO A 9 7.92 -2.23 3.46
CA PRO A 9 6.84 -1.29 3.20
C PRO A 9 7.28 -0.09 2.33
N SER A 10 8.57 0.16 2.17
CA SER A 10 9.06 1.24 1.30
C SER A 10 8.58 1.12 -0.15
N GLY A 11 8.33 -0.09 -0.64
CA GLY A 11 7.76 -0.33 -1.96
C GLY A 11 6.33 0.18 -2.12
N ALA A 12 5.61 0.36 -1.03
CA ALA A 12 4.22 0.82 -1.00
C ALA A 12 4.09 2.33 -0.71
N THR A 13 5.18 3.03 -0.43
CA THR A 13 5.11 4.46 -0.08
C THR A 13 4.74 5.33 -1.28
N SER A 14 3.90 6.33 -1.06
CA SER A 14 3.50 7.27 -2.10
C SER A 14 4.66 8.06 -2.71
N ASN A 15 5.67 8.39 -1.90
CA ASN A 15 6.84 9.18 -2.34
C ASN A 15 7.77 8.42 -3.28
N HIS A 16 7.77 7.09 -3.24
CA HIS A 16 8.67 6.25 -4.04
C HIS A 16 7.95 5.36 -5.05
N ALA A 17 6.62 5.32 -5.00
CA ALA A 17 5.82 4.44 -5.84
C ALA A 17 5.74 4.90 -7.31
N ARG A 18 5.90 6.19 -7.56
CA ARG A 18 5.81 6.78 -8.90
C ARG A 18 6.99 7.67 -9.21
N ARG A 19 7.36 7.70 -10.49
CA ARG A 19 8.38 8.60 -11.02
C ARG A 19 7.84 9.35 -12.22
N ALA A 20 8.32 10.59 -12.38
CA ALA A 20 8.07 11.37 -13.58
C ALA A 20 9.00 10.92 -14.72
N GLY A 21 8.50 10.98 -15.91
CA GLY A 21 9.25 10.66 -17.12
C GLY A 21 8.61 11.30 -18.34
N VAL A 22 9.09 10.89 -19.50
CA VAL A 22 8.59 11.36 -20.79
C VAL A 22 8.24 10.15 -21.65
N VAL A 23 7.12 10.23 -22.37
CA VAL A 23 6.71 9.19 -23.30
C VAL A 23 7.74 9.06 -24.41
N LYS A 24 8.33 7.87 -24.59
CA LYS A 24 9.43 7.64 -25.54
C LYS A 24 8.95 7.29 -26.96
N TYR A 25 7.78 6.67 -27.07
CA TYR A 25 7.28 6.12 -28.33
C TYR A 25 5.79 6.42 -28.53
N GLY A 26 5.35 6.42 -29.77
CA GLY A 26 3.94 6.51 -30.15
C GLY A 26 3.39 7.92 -30.24
N LYS A 27 2.06 8.02 -30.27
CA LYS A 27 1.29 9.25 -30.49
C LYS A 27 1.60 10.36 -29.46
N HIS A 28 1.92 9.97 -28.22
CA HIS A 28 2.17 10.91 -27.13
C HIS A 28 3.66 11.12 -26.83
N LYS A 29 4.55 10.74 -27.77
CA LYS A 29 5.99 10.93 -27.62
C LYS A 29 6.33 12.38 -27.23
N GLY A 30 7.21 12.53 -26.24
CA GLY A 30 7.64 13.83 -25.72
C GLY A 30 6.73 14.44 -24.65
N LYS A 31 5.53 13.87 -24.42
CA LYS A 31 4.63 14.36 -23.37
C LYS A 31 5.05 13.86 -21.99
N PRO A 32 4.82 14.67 -20.93
CA PRO A 32 5.05 14.22 -19.55
C PRO A 32 4.21 13.01 -19.21
N MET A 33 4.78 12.09 -18.44
CA MET A 33 4.07 10.94 -17.88
C MET A 33 4.54 10.64 -16.49
N THR A 34 3.71 9.96 -15.71
CA THR A 34 4.10 9.31 -14.46
C THR A 34 4.00 7.80 -14.61
N TYR A 35 4.89 7.08 -13.97
CA TYR A 35 4.89 5.62 -14.00
C TYR A 35 5.22 5.04 -12.63
N SER A 36 4.70 3.84 -12.36
CA SER A 36 5.03 3.12 -11.13
C SER A 36 6.45 2.57 -11.20
N THR A 37 7.19 2.70 -10.10
CA THR A 37 8.53 2.10 -10.00
C THR A 37 8.44 0.57 -10.04
N PRO A 38 9.51 -0.16 -10.47
CA PRO A 38 9.54 -1.62 -10.42
C PRO A 38 9.26 -2.18 -9.03
N THR A 39 9.80 -1.56 -7.98
CA THR A 39 9.57 -1.95 -6.59
C THR A 39 8.10 -1.83 -6.20
N ALA A 40 7.44 -0.74 -6.57
CA ALA A 40 6.01 -0.53 -6.30
C ALA A 40 5.14 -1.53 -7.05
N LYS A 41 5.46 -1.82 -8.31
CA LYS A 41 4.74 -2.83 -9.11
C LYS A 41 4.87 -4.22 -8.50
N LYS A 42 6.07 -4.62 -8.11
CA LYS A 42 6.33 -5.91 -7.47
C LYS A 42 5.57 -6.05 -6.15
N TRP A 43 5.63 -5.01 -5.32
CA TRP A 43 4.88 -4.99 -4.06
C TRP A 43 3.36 -5.14 -4.30
N ARG A 44 2.81 -4.39 -5.25
CA ARG A 44 1.38 -4.42 -5.56
C ARG A 44 0.92 -5.81 -6.02
N VAL A 45 1.66 -6.43 -6.91
CA VAL A 45 1.35 -7.79 -7.39
C VAL A 45 1.32 -8.78 -6.23
N ALA A 46 2.33 -8.76 -5.39
CA ALA A 46 2.39 -9.63 -4.21
C ALA A 46 1.24 -9.36 -3.24
N ALA A 47 0.97 -8.09 -2.92
CA ALA A 47 -0.10 -7.69 -2.02
C ALA A 47 -1.48 -8.15 -2.53
N VAL A 48 -1.79 -7.92 -3.81
CA VAL A 48 -3.05 -8.34 -4.43
C VAL A 48 -3.23 -9.84 -4.35
N LEU A 49 -2.20 -10.63 -4.62
CA LEU A 49 -2.27 -12.10 -4.54
C LEU A 49 -2.52 -12.59 -3.12
N ILE A 50 -1.83 -12.02 -2.13
CA ILE A 50 -2.00 -12.37 -0.72
C ILE A 50 -3.40 -12.01 -0.24
N ILE A 51 -3.87 -10.82 -0.54
CA ILE A 51 -5.21 -10.34 -0.17
C ILE A 51 -6.29 -11.21 -0.82
N ARG A 52 -6.17 -11.51 -2.10
CA ARG A 52 -7.11 -12.36 -2.82
C ARG A 52 -7.19 -13.76 -2.21
N ALA A 53 -6.06 -14.36 -1.90
CA ALA A 53 -6.01 -15.68 -1.28
C ALA A 53 -6.67 -15.66 0.10
N ALA A 54 -6.36 -14.68 0.94
CA ALA A 54 -6.96 -14.54 2.26
C ALA A 54 -8.48 -14.28 2.19
N TRP A 55 -8.91 -13.41 1.30
CA TRP A 55 -10.32 -13.07 1.13
C TRP A 55 -11.15 -14.24 0.58
N SER A 56 -10.57 -15.08 -0.28
CA SER A 56 -11.23 -16.26 -0.81
C SER A 56 -11.59 -17.29 0.27
N GLN A 57 -10.92 -17.27 1.40
CA GLN A 57 -11.14 -18.19 2.53
C GLN A 57 -12.13 -17.64 3.57
N ARG A 58 -12.74 -16.50 3.33
CA ARG A 58 -13.73 -15.94 4.25
C ARG A 58 -14.97 -16.85 4.38
N ALA A 59 -15.63 -16.77 5.53
CA ALA A 59 -16.87 -17.49 5.75
C ALA A 59 -17.97 -17.06 4.74
N PRO A 60 -18.82 -17.99 4.25
CA PRO A 60 -19.95 -17.63 3.42
C PRO A 60 -20.84 -16.58 4.08
N GLY A 61 -21.30 -15.59 3.31
CA GLY A 61 -22.14 -14.50 3.81
C GLY A 61 -21.37 -13.38 4.52
N THR A 62 -20.04 -13.42 4.57
CA THR A 62 -19.23 -12.32 5.10
C THR A 62 -19.56 -11.03 4.34
N PRO A 63 -20.01 -9.96 5.03
CA PRO A 63 -20.37 -8.71 4.36
C PRO A 63 -19.13 -8.01 3.83
N MET A 64 -19.32 -7.20 2.79
CA MET A 64 -18.26 -6.31 2.29
C MET A 64 -17.84 -5.34 3.39
N PRO A 65 -16.55 -5.22 3.71
CA PRO A 65 -16.08 -4.33 4.76
C PRO A 65 -16.30 -2.85 4.40
N ARG A 66 -16.65 -2.06 5.40
CA ARG A 66 -16.78 -0.61 5.31
C ARG A 66 -15.72 0.12 6.13
N ALA A 67 -14.93 -0.64 6.88
CA ALA A 67 -13.84 -0.12 7.69
C ALA A 67 -12.59 -0.96 7.48
N VAL A 68 -11.43 -0.33 7.54
CA VAL A 68 -10.13 -0.99 7.46
C VAL A 68 -9.17 -0.35 8.46
N GLY A 69 -8.42 -1.20 9.16
CA GLY A 69 -7.26 -0.79 9.93
C GLY A 69 -5.98 -1.20 9.20
N ILE A 70 -5.02 -0.30 9.11
CA ILE A 70 -3.73 -0.54 8.49
C ILE A 70 -2.65 -0.25 9.52
N THR A 71 -1.91 -1.28 9.91
CA THR A 71 -0.73 -1.13 10.77
C THR A 71 0.51 -1.39 9.93
N THR A 72 1.39 -0.41 9.84
CA THR A 72 2.64 -0.53 9.10
C THR A 72 3.80 -0.66 10.08
N TYR A 73 4.61 -1.69 9.91
CA TYR A 73 5.78 -1.95 10.75
C TYR A 73 7.01 -1.37 10.09
N TRP A 74 7.69 -0.46 10.77
CA TRP A 74 8.85 0.24 10.29
C TRP A 74 10.07 0.01 11.18
N PRO A 75 11.29 0.03 10.64
CA PRO A 75 12.47 0.16 11.47
C PRO A 75 12.48 1.51 12.18
N ARG A 76 13.17 1.58 13.31
CA ARG A 76 13.33 2.82 14.06
C ARG A 76 14.32 3.75 13.38
N ILE A 77 14.07 5.05 13.47
CA ILE A 77 15.01 6.07 13.03
C ILE A 77 16.25 6.01 13.91
N ARG A 78 17.41 5.72 13.31
CA ARG A 78 18.70 5.57 14.01
C ARG A 78 19.46 6.89 14.17
N ARG A 79 19.20 7.87 13.31
CA ARG A 79 19.86 9.17 13.37
C ARG A 79 19.40 9.96 14.59
N LYS A 80 20.29 10.80 15.13
CA LYS A 80 19.97 11.73 16.22
C LYS A 80 18.96 12.79 15.74
N GLY A 81 18.11 13.25 16.63
CA GLY A 81 17.13 14.30 16.34
C GLY A 81 15.82 14.10 17.09
N PRO A 82 14.84 15.01 16.91
CA PRO A 82 13.55 14.94 17.60
C PRO A 82 12.76 13.66 17.32
N ALA A 83 12.92 13.08 16.14
CA ALA A 83 12.26 11.85 15.75
C ALA A 83 13.10 10.58 16.00
N ALA A 84 14.21 10.67 16.74
CA ALA A 84 15.05 9.51 17.03
C ALA A 84 14.26 8.46 17.82
N GLY A 85 14.32 7.21 17.37
CA GLY A 85 13.58 6.09 17.96
C GLY A 85 12.13 5.92 17.50
N GLU A 86 11.58 6.88 16.74
CA GLU A 86 10.26 6.76 16.15
C GLU A 86 10.25 5.87 14.90
N PRO A 87 9.09 5.37 14.45
CA PRO A 87 8.98 4.65 13.18
C PRO A 87 9.48 5.50 12.01
N MET A 88 10.19 4.87 11.08
CA MET A 88 10.85 5.57 9.97
C MET A 88 9.87 6.15 8.94
N GLY A 89 8.70 5.55 8.77
CA GLY A 89 7.72 5.97 7.78
C GLY A 89 6.63 6.87 8.34
N ASP A 90 6.05 7.71 7.49
CA ASP A 90 4.86 8.48 7.83
C ASP A 90 3.65 7.57 7.96
N VAL A 91 2.72 7.93 8.84
CA VAL A 91 1.56 7.08 9.18
C VAL A 91 0.67 6.79 7.96
N ASP A 92 0.59 7.71 7.02
CA ASP A 92 -0.23 7.59 5.81
C ASP A 92 0.57 7.16 4.57
N ALA A 93 1.86 6.89 4.71
CA ALA A 93 2.76 6.63 3.58
C ALA A 93 2.30 5.48 2.67
N CYS A 94 1.67 4.45 3.25
CA CYS A 94 1.22 3.27 2.52
C CYS A 94 -0.29 3.25 2.23
N LEU A 95 -1.03 4.26 2.65
CA LEU A 95 -2.50 4.28 2.61
C LEU A 95 -3.05 3.94 1.22
N LYS A 96 -2.69 4.72 0.23
CA LYS A 96 -3.23 4.55 -1.13
C LYS A 96 -2.89 3.19 -1.72
N ALA A 97 -1.65 2.74 -1.57
CA ALA A 97 -1.20 1.46 -2.09
C ALA A 97 -1.97 0.27 -1.46
N VAL A 98 -2.23 0.33 -0.17
CA VAL A 98 -2.99 -0.72 0.53
C VAL A 98 -4.46 -0.72 0.12
N LEU A 99 -5.09 0.45 0.02
CA LEU A 99 -6.48 0.55 -0.43
C LEU A 99 -6.64 0.06 -1.88
N ASP A 100 -5.72 0.43 -2.77
CA ASP A 100 -5.70 -0.07 -4.16
C ASP A 100 -5.49 -1.59 -4.22
N ALA A 101 -4.66 -2.14 -3.34
CA ALA A 101 -4.45 -3.58 -3.26
C ALA A 101 -5.68 -4.34 -2.73
N LEU A 102 -6.44 -3.77 -1.80
CA LEU A 102 -7.70 -4.32 -1.32
C LEU A 102 -8.76 -4.37 -2.44
N ALA A 103 -8.86 -3.32 -3.23
CA ALA A 103 -9.72 -3.30 -4.41
C ALA A 103 -9.25 -4.31 -5.47
N GLY A 104 -7.97 -4.32 -5.79
CA GLY A 104 -7.38 -5.27 -6.74
C GLY A 104 -7.51 -6.74 -6.31
N GLY A 105 -7.50 -7.00 -5.02
CA GLY A 105 -7.70 -8.33 -4.42
C GLY A 105 -9.17 -8.77 -4.34
N GLY A 106 -10.10 -7.90 -4.70
CA GLY A 106 -11.53 -8.24 -4.73
C GLY A 106 -12.25 -8.14 -3.39
N VAL A 107 -11.64 -7.53 -2.37
CA VAL A 107 -12.28 -7.30 -1.07
C VAL A 107 -13.41 -6.27 -1.20
N VAL A 108 -13.18 -5.24 -1.97
CA VAL A 108 -14.13 -4.17 -2.30
C VAL A 108 -14.05 -3.87 -3.79
N PRO A 109 -15.13 -3.36 -4.42
CA PRO A 109 -15.08 -2.97 -5.84
C PRO A 109 -14.25 -1.71 -6.09
N ASP A 110 -14.17 -0.83 -5.09
CA ASP A 110 -13.46 0.45 -5.14
C ASP A 110 -13.13 0.91 -3.71
N ASP A 111 -12.03 1.62 -3.52
CA ASP A 111 -11.62 2.11 -2.21
C ASP A 111 -12.59 3.18 -1.63
N ALA A 112 -13.38 3.82 -2.47
CA ALA A 112 -14.40 4.78 -2.05
C ALA A 112 -15.52 4.18 -1.17
N VAL A 113 -15.65 2.85 -1.12
CA VAL A 113 -16.65 2.20 -0.25
C VAL A 113 -16.26 2.20 1.23
N PHE A 114 -15.00 2.43 1.56
CA PHE A 114 -14.56 2.53 2.94
C PHE A 114 -15.09 3.81 3.59
N ARG A 115 -15.76 3.65 4.71
CA ARG A 115 -16.32 4.72 5.53
C ARG A 115 -15.41 5.11 6.68
N ARG A 116 -14.52 4.21 7.06
CA ARG A 116 -13.58 4.40 8.17
C ARG A 116 -12.25 3.76 7.84
N VAL A 117 -11.19 4.52 8.00
CA VAL A 117 -9.80 4.03 7.89
C VAL A 117 -9.06 4.42 9.15
N VAL A 118 -8.40 3.46 9.78
CA VAL A 118 -7.54 3.68 10.94
C VAL A 118 -6.12 3.33 10.55
N LEU A 119 -5.20 4.28 10.74
CA LEU A 119 -3.79 4.12 10.41
C LEU A 119 -2.96 4.09 11.69
N GLU A 120 -2.00 3.20 11.72
CA GLU A 120 -1.06 3.06 12.83
C GLU A 120 0.33 2.72 12.30
N ASN A 121 1.34 3.39 12.86
CA ASN A 121 2.72 2.98 12.69
C ASN A 121 3.17 2.22 13.93
N ALA A 122 3.88 1.13 13.70
CA ALA A 122 4.49 0.33 14.75
C ALA A 122 5.97 0.08 14.44
N TYR A 123 6.69 -0.38 15.43
CA TYR A 123 8.06 -0.83 15.24
C TYR A 123 8.07 -2.25 14.69
N ASP A 124 8.99 -2.49 13.79
CA ASP A 124 9.36 -3.85 13.42
C ASP A 124 10.08 -4.49 14.63
N PRO A 125 9.53 -5.54 15.19
CA PRO A 125 10.10 -6.20 16.35
C PRO A 125 11.50 -6.79 16.15
#